data_5bb04a0cbc209d120fb5a56371726b00
#
_entry.id   5bb04a0cbc209d120fb5a56371726b00
#
_cell.length_a   1.000
_cell.length_b   1.000
_cell.length_c   1.000
_cell.angle_alpha   90.00
_cell.angle_beta   90.00
_cell.angle_gamma   90.00
#
_symmetry.space_group_name_H-M   'P 1'
#
loop_
_entity.id
_entity.type
_entity.pdbx_description
1 polymer ?
#
loop_
_entity_poly.entity_id
_entity_poly.type
_entity_poly.pdbx_seq_one_letter_code
_entity_poly.pdbx_strand_id
1 'polypeptide(L)'
;AIASGAKVHWASTADEACEIVIKICRSVGAHSATRAKSMLGEEIGLPHALAEAGIERVETDLAEHIIQLAGETPSHIIWPAMHRTREQVAVLFKQAHQPPPAAEDPTSMVQSARRELRAKFLGAEVGISGANFLVADTGATCTVTNEGNAELTTTPPRIHIVTAGIEKLVPSTAHAFALLRLLVRSATGGEMTQYTTFHCGPKRPGDADGPEEMHIVLVDNGRTRMLADEFRPMLRCIRCGACMNHCVVYRQIGGHAYGGTYPGPMGAVLTPVLEGLAQSRDLPHACTMNGRCAEVCPVEIPLPTLLRAWRTRSWRERLEPGSVRAA
;
A
#
# COMPACT_ATOMS: atom_id res chain seq x y z
N ALA A 1 -17.38 12.16 6.65
CA ALA A 1 -17.14 10.89 7.33
C ALA A 1 -17.81 10.82 8.70
N ILE A 2 -17.50 11.71 9.63
CA ILE A 2 -18.09 11.70 11.00
C ILE A 2 -19.62 11.83 10.94
N ALA A 3 -20.14 12.74 10.13
CA ALA A 3 -21.59 12.90 9.96
C ALA A 3 -22.30 11.64 9.43
N SER A 4 -21.56 10.75 8.75
CA SER A 4 -22.07 9.47 8.24
C SER A 4 -21.85 8.31 9.23
N GLY A 5 -21.33 8.57 10.44
CA GLY A 5 -21.13 7.59 11.50
C GLY A 5 -19.72 6.97 11.55
N ALA A 6 -18.80 7.35 10.69
CA ALA A 6 -17.42 6.89 10.76
C ALA A 6 -16.66 7.58 11.91
N LYS A 7 -15.77 6.84 12.56
CA LYS A 7 -14.84 7.36 13.58
C LYS A 7 -13.52 7.73 12.91
N VAL A 8 -13.09 8.97 13.05
CA VAL A 8 -11.85 9.48 12.40
C VAL A 8 -10.77 9.64 13.46
N HIS A 9 -9.61 9.09 13.19
CA HIS A 9 -8.41 9.13 14.02
C HIS A 9 -7.28 9.82 13.26
N TRP A 10 -6.42 10.53 13.97
CA TRP A 10 -5.23 11.16 13.43
C TRP A 10 -4.00 10.49 14.02
N ALA A 11 -3.04 10.19 13.20
CA ALA A 11 -1.76 9.62 13.59
C ALA A 11 -0.62 10.44 12.98
N SER A 12 0.22 11.00 13.83
CA SER A 12 1.37 11.81 13.41
C SER A 12 2.55 10.95 12.98
N THR A 13 2.64 9.72 13.52
CA THR A 13 3.73 8.76 13.27
C THR A 13 3.19 7.39 12.86
N ALA A 14 4.08 6.53 12.37
CA ALA A 14 3.80 5.13 12.07
C ALA A 14 3.36 4.36 13.33
N ASP A 15 4.07 4.54 14.43
CA ASP A 15 3.79 3.87 15.70
C ASP A 15 2.40 4.24 16.24
N GLU A 16 2.06 5.54 16.25
CA GLU A 16 0.74 6.02 16.66
C GLU A 16 -0.39 5.42 15.80
N ALA A 17 -0.15 5.29 14.48
CA ALA A 17 -1.11 4.65 13.58
C ALA A 17 -1.33 3.17 13.92
N CYS A 18 -0.25 2.44 14.20
CA CYS A 18 -0.31 1.05 14.63
C CYS A 18 -1.02 0.90 15.98
N GLU A 19 -0.69 1.73 16.96
CA GLU A 19 -1.34 1.73 18.29
C GLU A 19 -2.85 1.93 18.18
N ILE A 20 -3.31 2.88 17.36
CA ILE A 20 -4.74 3.12 17.11
C ILE A 20 -5.40 1.87 16.53
N VAL A 21 -4.81 1.25 15.49
CA VAL A 21 -5.35 0.04 14.86
C VAL A 21 -5.43 -1.11 15.86
N ILE A 22 -4.35 -1.38 16.59
CA ILE A 22 -4.31 -2.45 17.60
C ILE A 22 -5.33 -2.22 18.71
N LYS A 23 -5.48 -0.97 19.18
CA LYS A 23 -6.49 -0.61 20.18
C LYS A 23 -7.91 -0.90 19.69
N ILE A 24 -8.21 -0.59 18.43
CA ILE A 24 -9.52 -0.90 17.83
C ILE A 24 -9.72 -2.42 17.76
N CYS A 25 -8.73 -3.18 17.27
CA CYS A 25 -8.82 -4.64 17.23
C CYS A 25 -9.07 -5.25 18.63
N ARG A 26 -8.32 -4.79 19.63
CA ARG A 26 -8.48 -5.27 21.02
C ARG A 26 -9.82 -4.90 21.63
N SER A 27 -10.42 -3.77 21.25
CA SER A 27 -11.72 -3.33 21.80
C SER A 27 -12.87 -4.27 21.46
N VAL A 28 -12.71 -5.10 20.41
CA VAL A 28 -13.69 -6.11 20.00
C VAL A 28 -13.22 -7.53 20.22
N GLY A 29 -12.08 -7.69 20.89
CA GLY A 29 -11.48 -9.01 21.17
C GLY A 29 -11.03 -9.75 19.91
N ALA A 30 -10.61 -9.03 18.87
CA ALA A 30 -10.25 -9.63 17.60
C ALA A 30 -9.03 -10.55 17.73
N HIS A 31 -9.18 -11.79 17.29
CA HIS A 31 -8.11 -12.78 17.16
C HIS A 31 -7.51 -12.79 15.75
N SER A 32 -8.29 -12.35 14.76
CA SER A 32 -7.86 -12.27 13.37
C SER A 32 -8.31 -10.98 12.69
N ALA A 33 -7.53 -10.54 11.70
CA ALA A 33 -7.87 -9.42 10.85
C ALA A 33 -7.55 -9.75 9.39
N THR A 34 -8.54 -9.65 8.51
CA THR A 34 -8.32 -9.66 7.06
C THR A 34 -7.75 -8.31 6.63
N ARG A 35 -6.80 -8.34 5.71
CA ARG A 35 -6.15 -7.12 5.22
C ARG A 35 -6.18 -7.07 3.69
N ALA A 36 -6.84 -6.07 3.14
CA ALA A 36 -6.67 -5.72 1.74
C ALA A 36 -5.33 -5.02 1.54
N LYS A 37 -4.69 -5.28 0.42
CA LYS A 37 -3.38 -4.72 0.09
C LYS A 37 -3.32 -3.20 0.33
N SER A 38 -2.33 -2.78 1.11
CA SER A 38 -2.09 -1.38 1.42
C SER A 38 -0.59 -1.11 1.59
N MET A 39 -0.01 -0.32 0.68
CA MET A 39 1.39 0.10 0.81
C MET A 39 1.62 0.99 2.03
N LEU A 40 0.60 1.74 2.48
CA LEU A 40 0.69 2.48 3.73
C LEU A 40 0.75 1.53 4.93
N GLY A 41 0.01 0.42 4.90
CA GLY A 41 0.11 -0.60 5.95
C GLY A 41 1.52 -1.17 6.07
N GLU A 42 2.21 -1.39 4.94
CA GLU A 42 3.63 -1.78 4.95
C GLU A 42 4.53 -0.65 5.48
N GLU A 43 4.29 0.60 5.04
CA GLU A 43 5.05 1.79 5.45
C GLU A 43 5.05 1.98 6.96
N ILE A 44 3.91 1.80 7.61
CA ILE A 44 3.78 1.98 9.07
C ILE A 44 4.16 0.73 9.88
N GLY A 45 4.56 -0.38 9.23
CA GLY A 45 4.90 -1.61 9.92
C GLY A 45 3.70 -2.38 10.51
N LEU A 46 2.49 -2.13 10.01
CA LEU A 46 1.26 -2.74 10.54
C LEU A 46 1.28 -4.28 10.56
N PRO A 47 1.86 -4.98 9.56
CA PRO A 47 2.00 -6.44 9.60
C PRO A 47 2.72 -6.95 10.85
N HIS A 48 3.79 -6.26 11.25
CA HIS A 48 4.58 -6.60 12.44
C HIS A 48 3.82 -6.28 13.73
N ALA A 49 3.21 -5.09 13.80
CA ALA A 49 2.43 -4.68 14.96
C ALA A 49 1.24 -5.62 15.25
N LEU A 50 0.55 -6.13 14.21
CA LEU A 50 -0.51 -7.14 14.36
C LEU A 50 0.04 -8.44 14.94
N ALA A 51 1.19 -8.92 14.43
CA ALA A 51 1.83 -10.13 14.90
C ALA A 51 2.28 -10.02 16.37
N GLU A 52 2.90 -8.91 16.75
CA GLU A 52 3.29 -8.64 18.14
C GLU A 52 2.09 -8.53 19.09
N ALA A 53 0.96 -8.05 18.59
CA ALA A 53 -0.28 -7.99 19.34
C ALA A 53 -1.00 -9.34 19.47
N GLY A 54 -0.51 -10.41 18.83
CA GLY A 54 -1.11 -11.74 18.79
C GLY A 54 -2.36 -11.82 17.92
N ILE A 55 -2.52 -10.91 16.94
CA ILE A 55 -3.65 -10.88 16.01
C ILE A 55 -3.22 -11.56 14.70
N GLU A 56 -3.89 -12.65 14.31
CA GLU A 56 -3.62 -13.33 13.04
C GLU A 56 -3.92 -12.38 11.87
N ARG A 57 -2.88 -12.04 11.12
CA ARG A 57 -3.01 -11.29 9.89
C ARG A 57 -3.33 -12.19 8.72
N VAL A 58 -4.38 -11.91 7.96
CA VAL A 58 -4.75 -12.62 6.74
C VAL A 58 -4.67 -11.68 5.55
N GLU A 59 -3.67 -11.87 4.70
CA GLU A 59 -3.56 -11.13 3.44
C GLU A 59 -4.56 -11.67 2.42
N THR A 60 -5.33 -10.78 1.81
CA THR A 60 -6.47 -11.16 0.96
C THR A 60 -6.25 -10.91 -0.53
N ASP A 61 -5.27 -10.10 -0.90
CA ASP A 61 -4.76 -10.00 -2.28
C ASP A 61 -3.93 -11.26 -2.58
N LEU A 62 -4.11 -11.86 -3.76
CA LEU A 62 -3.43 -13.11 -4.12
C LEU A 62 -1.90 -12.98 -4.03
N ALA A 63 -1.34 -11.88 -4.53
CA ALA A 63 0.11 -11.68 -4.51
C ALA A 63 0.64 -11.42 -3.09
N GLU A 64 -0.11 -10.68 -2.26
CA GLU A 64 0.22 -10.49 -0.84
C GLU A 64 0.09 -11.80 -0.05
N HIS A 65 -0.90 -12.63 -0.35
CA HIS A 65 -1.02 -13.97 0.23
C HIS A 65 0.19 -14.86 -0.09
N ILE A 66 0.65 -14.85 -1.36
CA ILE A 66 1.88 -15.56 -1.76
C ILE A 66 3.09 -15.06 -0.96
N ILE A 67 3.25 -13.74 -0.82
CA ILE A 67 4.33 -13.12 -0.06
C ILE A 67 4.24 -13.49 1.42
N GLN A 68 3.05 -13.48 2.00
CA GLN A 68 2.81 -13.91 3.38
C GLN A 68 3.25 -15.37 3.61
N LEU A 69 2.87 -16.28 2.71
CA LEU A 69 3.28 -17.70 2.78
C LEU A 69 4.78 -17.89 2.60
N ALA A 70 5.42 -17.03 1.80
CA ALA A 70 6.86 -17.06 1.59
C ALA A 70 7.68 -16.43 2.73
N GLY A 71 7.04 -15.72 3.66
CA GLY A 71 7.72 -14.99 4.73
C GLY A 71 8.56 -13.82 4.18
N GLU A 72 8.13 -13.19 3.07
CA GLU A 72 8.86 -12.13 2.37
C GLU A 72 8.14 -10.78 2.42
N THR A 73 8.81 -9.75 1.93
CA THR A 73 8.24 -8.42 1.70
C THR A 73 7.87 -8.23 0.23
N PRO A 74 6.93 -7.32 -0.09
CA PRO A 74 6.57 -7.01 -1.46
C PRO A 74 7.76 -6.47 -2.28
N SER A 75 7.95 -6.98 -3.51
CA SER A 75 9.00 -6.50 -4.41
C SER A 75 8.52 -5.39 -5.38
N HIS A 76 7.22 -5.19 -5.48
CA HIS A 76 6.59 -4.17 -6.34
C HIS A 76 5.29 -3.68 -5.70
N ILE A 77 4.96 -2.39 -5.85
CA ILE A 77 3.76 -1.79 -5.21
C ILE A 77 2.43 -2.25 -5.83
N ILE A 78 2.42 -2.72 -7.09
CA ILE A 78 1.21 -3.22 -7.77
C ILE A 78 1.21 -4.76 -7.83
N TRP A 79 2.35 -5.37 -8.13
CA TRP A 79 2.50 -6.83 -8.25
C TRP A 79 3.52 -7.35 -7.22
N PRO A 80 3.13 -7.47 -5.95
CA PRO A 80 4.04 -7.78 -4.83
C PRO A 80 4.90 -9.02 -5.04
N ALA A 81 4.34 -10.07 -5.64
CA ALA A 81 4.98 -11.37 -5.84
C ALA A 81 5.63 -11.56 -7.24
N MET A 82 5.86 -10.48 -8.02
CA MET A 82 6.35 -10.57 -9.39
C MET A 82 7.74 -11.24 -9.54
N HIS A 83 8.49 -11.36 -8.46
CA HIS A 83 9.80 -12.02 -8.41
C HIS A 83 9.69 -13.55 -8.23
N ARG A 84 8.47 -14.09 -8.00
CA ARG A 84 8.22 -15.51 -7.85
C ARG A 84 7.75 -16.15 -9.16
N THR A 85 8.31 -17.31 -9.48
CA THR A 85 7.82 -18.09 -10.63
C THR A 85 6.56 -18.87 -10.26
N ARG A 86 5.81 -19.31 -11.26
CA ARG A 86 4.63 -20.16 -11.08
C ARG A 86 4.94 -21.44 -10.29
N GLU A 87 6.07 -22.08 -10.59
CA GLU A 87 6.54 -23.30 -9.94
C GLU A 87 6.83 -23.07 -8.46
N GLN A 88 7.45 -21.94 -8.11
CA GLN A 88 7.70 -21.57 -6.71
C GLN A 88 6.39 -21.33 -5.95
N VAL A 89 5.41 -20.65 -6.58
CA VAL A 89 4.09 -20.47 -5.99
C VAL A 89 3.36 -21.79 -5.80
N ALA A 90 3.44 -22.72 -6.76
CA ALA A 90 2.84 -24.05 -6.64
C ALA A 90 3.42 -24.83 -5.44
N VAL A 91 4.72 -24.75 -5.19
CA VAL A 91 5.36 -25.36 -4.01
C VAL A 91 4.80 -24.76 -2.71
N LEU A 92 4.72 -23.43 -2.61
CA LEU A 92 4.16 -22.74 -1.44
C LEU A 92 2.72 -23.18 -1.14
N PHE A 93 1.87 -23.21 -2.17
CA PHE A 93 0.46 -23.60 -2.02
C PHE A 93 0.28 -25.08 -1.67
N LYS A 94 1.13 -25.97 -2.19
CA LYS A 94 1.13 -27.39 -1.79
C LYS A 94 1.47 -27.59 -0.32
N GLN A 95 2.33 -26.76 0.22
CA GLN A 95 2.74 -26.84 1.63
C GLN A 95 1.72 -26.22 2.59
N ALA A 96 1.08 -25.12 2.18
CA ALA A 96 0.27 -24.28 3.06
C ALA A 96 -1.25 -24.55 2.97
N HIS A 97 -1.78 -24.89 1.77
CA HIS A 97 -3.22 -25.03 1.59
C HIS A 97 -3.74 -26.44 1.90
N GLN A 98 -4.95 -26.51 2.46
CA GLN A 98 -5.63 -27.77 2.78
C GLN A 98 -7.07 -27.78 2.20
N PRO A 99 -7.39 -28.61 1.18
CA PRO A 99 -6.49 -29.46 0.42
C PRO A 99 -5.56 -28.66 -0.50
N PRO A 100 -4.43 -29.23 -0.91
CA PRO A 100 -3.51 -28.56 -1.83
C PRO A 100 -4.16 -28.34 -3.21
N PRO A 101 -3.55 -27.52 -4.10
CA PRO A 101 -4.03 -27.36 -5.47
C PRO A 101 -4.07 -28.71 -6.21
N ALA A 102 -5.12 -28.94 -7.00
CA ALA A 102 -5.28 -30.18 -7.78
C ALA A 102 -4.22 -30.33 -8.89
N ALA A 103 -3.72 -29.20 -9.40
CA ALA A 103 -2.68 -29.13 -10.42
C ALA A 103 -1.85 -27.83 -10.27
N GLU A 104 -0.72 -27.75 -10.96
CA GLU A 104 0.18 -26.58 -10.94
C GLU A 104 -0.19 -25.50 -12.00
N ASP A 105 -1.38 -25.62 -12.60
CA ASP A 105 -1.88 -24.60 -13.52
C ASP A 105 -2.46 -23.41 -12.73
N PRO A 106 -2.47 -22.19 -13.34
CA PRO A 106 -2.97 -21.00 -12.67
C PRO A 106 -4.39 -21.11 -12.13
N THR A 107 -5.28 -21.77 -12.85
CA THR A 107 -6.71 -21.93 -12.46
C THR A 107 -6.83 -22.74 -11.18
N SER A 108 -6.16 -23.90 -11.11
CA SER A 108 -6.15 -24.77 -9.93
C SER A 108 -5.55 -24.08 -8.71
N MET A 109 -4.46 -23.31 -8.90
CA MET A 109 -3.84 -22.54 -7.83
C MET A 109 -4.75 -21.42 -7.30
N VAL A 110 -5.38 -20.64 -8.18
CA VAL A 110 -6.35 -19.60 -7.79
C VAL A 110 -7.55 -20.18 -7.06
N GLN A 111 -8.08 -21.30 -7.53
CA GLN A 111 -9.18 -21.99 -6.84
C GLN A 111 -8.77 -22.50 -5.46
N SER A 112 -7.52 -22.93 -5.29
CA SER A 112 -7.00 -23.33 -3.99
C SER A 112 -6.90 -22.14 -3.03
N ALA A 113 -6.32 -21.02 -3.46
CA ALA A 113 -6.27 -19.79 -2.67
C ALA A 113 -7.67 -19.29 -2.30
N ARG A 114 -8.63 -19.34 -3.25
CA ARG A 114 -10.01 -18.95 -2.99
C ARG A 114 -10.68 -19.82 -1.91
N ARG A 115 -10.44 -21.14 -1.90
CA ARG A 115 -10.96 -22.02 -0.85
C ARG A 115 -10.34 -21.70 0.50
N GLU A 116 -9.02 -21.55 0.54
CA GLU A 116 -8.27 -21.23 1.75
C GLU A 116 -8.73 -19.90 2.38
N LEU A 117 -8.85 -18.86 1.58
CA LEU A 117 -9.22 -17.53 2.07
C LEU A 117 -10.70 -17.37 2.40
N ARG A 118 -11.60 -18.20 1.82
CA ARG A 118 -13.04 -18.03 2.05
C ARG A 118 -13.45 -18.13 3.52
N ALA A 119 -12.96 -19.14 4.22
CA ALA A 119 -13.24 -19.31 5.64
C ALA A 119 -12.69 -18.15 6.48
N LYS A 120 -11.53 -17.66 6.10
CA LYS A 120 -10.86 -16.53 6.77
C LYS A 120 -11.59 -15.21 6.55
N PHE A 121 -12.12 -14.97 5.35
CA PHE A 121 -13.00 -13.81 5.09
C PHE A 121 -14.25 -13.80 5.96
N LEU A 122 -14.89 -14.97 6.09
CA LEU A 122 -16.14 -15.10 6.84
C LEU A 122 -15.96 -15.13 8.35
N GLY A 123 -14.77 -15.51 8.82
CA GLY A 123 -14.47 -15.61 10.25
C GLY A 123 -13.74 -14.42 10.85
N ALA A 124 -13.30 -13.46 10.04
CA ALA A 124 -12.56 -12.30 10.54
C ALA A 124 -13.48 -11.32 11.30
N GLU A 125 -13.04 -10.88 12.48
CA GLU A 125 -13.76 -9.87 13.26
C GLU A 125 -13.50 -8.46 12.75
N VAL A 126 -12.31 -8.22 12.17
CA VAL A 126 -11.86 -6.93 11.68
C VAL A 126 -11.38 -7.04 10.24
N GLY A 127 -11.81 -6.09 9.40
CA GLY A 127 -11.28 -5.89 8.06
C GLY A 127 -10.47 -4.61 7.99
N ILE A 128 -9.24 -4.69 7.49
CA ILE A 128 -8.35 -3.55 7.35
C ILE A 128 -8.11 -3.28 5.87
N SER A 129 -8.36 -2.05 5.43
CA SER A 129 -8.08 -1.62 4.07
C SER A 129 -7.19 -0.38 4.02
N GLY A 130 -6.60 -0.12 2.87
CA GLY A 130 -6.12 1.20 2.51
C GLY A 130 -7.20 2.03 1.83
N ALA A 131 -6.85 3.23 1.36
CA ALA A 131 -7.66 3.99 0.43
C ALA A 131 -6.79 4.51 -0.72
N ASN A 132 -7.30 4.42 -1.94
CA ASN A 132 -6.70 5.09 -3.08
C ASN A 132 -6.92 6.61 -2.98
N PHE A 133 -8.13 7.02 -2.56
CA PHE A 133 -8.49 8.41 -2.34
C PHE A 133 -9.43 8.57 -1.14
N LEU A 134 -9.34 9.75 -0.50
CA LEU A 134 -10.27 10.26 0.50
C LEU A 134 -11.02 11.43 -0.13
N VAL A 135 -12.34 11.40 -0.13
CA VAL A 135 -13.18 12.37 -0.86
C VAL A 135 -13.74 13.38 0.13
N ALA A 136 -13.29 14.65 0.06
CA ALA A 136 -13.57 15.65 1.08
C ALA A 136 -15.06 16.06 1.14
N ASP A 137 -15.71 16.21 0.00
CA ASP A 137 -17.12 16.64 -0.07
C ASP A 137 -18.12 15.62 0.50
N THR A 138 -17.80 14.33 0.39
CA THR A 138 -18.68 13.24 0.86
C THR A 138 -18.17 12.58 2.16
N GLY A 139 -16.88 12.73 2.47
CA GLY A 139 -16.20 11.98 3.53
C GLY A 139 -16.01 10.51 3.20
N ALA A 140 -16.20 10.10 1.94
CA ALA A 140 -16.04 8.71 1.51
C ALA A 140 -14.56 8.35 1.36
N THR A 141 -14.23 7.07 1.58
CA THR A 141 -12.96 6.47 1.19
C THR A 141 -13.15 5.65 -0.07
N CYS A 142 -12.27 5.81 -1.05
CA CYS A 142 -12.33 5.11 -2.33
C CYS A 142 -11.26 4.03 -2.40
N THR A 143 -11.66 2.80 -2.72
CA THR A 143 -10.76 1.65 -2.93
C THR A 143 -11.02 1.05 -4.30
N VAL A 144 -9.96 0.64 -5.00
CA VAL A 144 -10.05 -0.06 -6.29
C VAL A 144 -9.38 -1.43 -6.22
N THR A 145 -10.00 -2.42 -6.85
CA THR A 145 -9.50 -3.79 -6.94
C THR A 145 -10.01 -4.48 -8.20
N ASN A 146 -9.35 -5.57 -8.59
CA ASN A 146 -9.78 -6.42 -9.71
C ASN A 146 -10.27 -7.80 -9.26
N GLU A 147 -10.10 -8.15 -7.99
CA GLU A 147 -10.32 -9.50 -7.47
C GLU A 147 -11.53 -9.62 -6.55
N GLY A 148 -12.13 -8.49 -6.14
CA GLY A 148 -13.23 -8.45 -5.16
C GLY A 148 -12.78 -8.77 -3.73
N ASN A 149 -11.48 -8.88 -3.48
CA ASN A 149 -10.91 -9.18 -2.18
C ASN A 149 -11.06 -8.02 -1.19
N ALA A 150 -10.98 -6.77 -1.66
CA ALA A 150 -11.20 -5.61 -0.78
C ALA A 150 -12.65 -5.56 -0.30
N GLU A 151 -13.63 -5.85 -1.15
CA GLU A 151 -15.04 -5.91 -0.81
C GLU A 151 -15.31 -6.98 0.25
N LEU A 152 -14.71 -8.17 0.09
CA LEU A 152 -14.80 -9.25 1.09
C LEU A 152 -14.03 -8.94 2.39
N THR A 153 -13.00 -8.08 2.32
CA THR A 153 -12.29 -7.61 3.52
C THR A 153 -13.11 -6.57 4.28
N THR A 154 -13.91 -5.75 3.62
CA THR A 154 -14.54 -4.57 4.22
C THR A 154 -16.02 -4.74 4.57
N THR A 155 -16.70 -5.71 3.97
CA THR A 155 -18.18 -5.88 4.12
C THR A 155 -18.55 -6.90 5.20
N PRO A 156 -18.00 -8.14 5.25
CA PRO A 156 -18.40 -9.14 6.25
C PRO A 156 -17.97 -8.83 7.69
N PRO A 157 -16.77 -8.28 7.96
CA PRO A 157 -16.33 -8.02 9.33
C PRO A 157 -17.19 -6.97 10.04
N ARG A 158 -17.33 -7.12 11.36
CA ARG A 158 -18.02 -6.13 12.20
C ARG A 158 -17.37 -4.75 12.16
N ILE A 159 -16.04 -4.73 12.09
CA ILE A 159 -15.24 -3.50 12.10
C ILE A 159 -14.49 -3.38 10.77
N HIS A 160 -14.65 -2.22 10.14
CA HIS A 160 -13.81 -1.83 9.01
C HIS A 160 -12.86 -0.71 9.43
N ILE A 161 -11.55 -0.94 9.30
CA ILE A 161 -10.50 0.05 9.55
C ILE A 161 -9.87 0.44 8.22
N VAL A 162 -9.91 1.73 7.90
CA VAL A 162 -9.22 2.30 6.73
C VAL A 162 -7.96 3.02 7.20
N THR A 163 -6.79 2.63 6.70
CA THR A 163 -5.55 3.39 6.90
C THR A 163 -5.22 4.19 5.64
N ALA A 164 -5.08 5.51 5.76
CA ALA A 164 -4.82 6.38 4.61
C ALA A 164 -3.87 7.52 4.95
N GLY A 165 -2.88 7.76 4.08
CA GLY A 165 -2.05 8.96 4.17
C GLY A 165 -2.87 10.21 3.86
N ILE A 166 -2.59 11.30 4.57
CA ILE A 166 -3.32 12.57 4.40
C ILE A 166 -3.21 13.14 2.97
N GLU A 167 -2.18 12.75 2.22
CA GLU A 167 -1.98 13.13 0.82
C GLU A 167 -3.00 12.50 -0.14
N LYS A 168 -3.80 11.53 0.34
CA LYS A 168 -4.85 10.89 -0.47
C LYS A 168 -6.14 11.71 -0.56
N LEU A 169 -6.21 12.83 0.14
CA LEU A 169 -7.37 13.69 0.13
C LEU A 169 -7.54 14.37 -1.23
N VAL A 170 -8.73 14.23 -1.80
CA VAL A 170 -9.18 14.94 -3.02
C VAL A 170 -10.42 15.76 -2.73
N PRO A 171 -10.62 16.91 -3.42
CA PRO A 171 -11.73 17.82 -3.10
C PRO A 171 -13.12 17.19 -3.28
N SER A 172 -13.31 16.42 -4.35
CA SER A 172 -14.63 15.88 -4.71
C SER A 172 -14.54 14.53 -5.42
N THR A 173 -15.69 13.86 -5.51
CA THR A 173 -15.87 12.62 -6.26
C THR A 173 -15.41 12.76 -7.73
N ALA A 174 -15.67 13.91 -8.38
CA ALA A 174 -15.21 14.16 -9.74
C ALA A 174 -13.67 14.13 -9.87
N HIS A 175 -12.94 14.69 -8.90
CA HIS A 175 -11.48 14.60 -8.85
C HIS A 175 -11.00 13.16 -8.63
N ALA A 176 -11.68 12.39 -7.76
CA ALA A 176 -11.37 10.99 -7.57
C ALA A 176 -11.49 10.20 -8.89
N PHE A 177 -12.59 10.37 -9.63
CA PHE A 177 -12.79 9.70 -10.92
C PHE A 177 -11.74 10.11 -11.97
N ALA A 178 -11.36 11.39 -12.04
CA ALA A 178 -10.29 11.84 -12.93
C ALA A 178 -8.96 11.12 -12.63
N LEU A 179 -8.58 11.04 -11.35
CA LEU A 179 -7.35 10.36 -10.93
C LEU A 179 -7.44 8.83 -11.09
N LEU A 180 -8.62 8.22 -10.89
CA LEU A 180 -8.83 6.78 -11.10
C LEU A 180 -8.55 6.37 -12.54
N ARG A 181 -8.98 7.16 -13.52
CA ARG A 181 -8.67 6.91 -14.94
C ARG A 181 -7.17 6.93 -15.21
N LEU A 182 -6.44 7.87 -14.60
CA LEU A 182 -4.99 7.93 -14.71
C LEU A 182 -4.32 6.75 -14.00
N LEU A 183 -4.82 6.38 -12.82
CA LEU A 183 -4.29 5.28 -12.01
C LEU A 183 -4.35 3.96 -12.80
N VAL A 184 -5.52 3.60 -13.29
CA VAL A 184 -5.72 2.30 -13.95
C VAL A 184 -4.89 2.19 -15.23
N ARG A 185 -4.91 3.23 -16.08
CA ARG A 185 -4.12 3.26 -17.31
C ARG A 185 -2.62 3.15 -17.05
N SER A 186 -2.14 3.85 -16.03
CA SER A 186 -0.71 3.88 -15.71
C SER A 186 -0.23 2.63 -14.97
N ALA A 187 -1.10 1.95 -14.24
CA ALA A 187 -0.75 0.75 -13.48
C ALA A 187 -0.80 -0.53 -14.34
N THR A 188 -1.85 -0.69 -15.14
CA THR A 188 -2.15 -1.96 -15.84
C THR A 188 -2.42 -1.79 -17.34
N GLY A 189 -2.53 -0.57 -17.84
CA GLY A 189 -2.93 -0.29 -19.22
C GLY A 189 -4.45 -0.43 -19.47
N GLY A 190 -5.23 -0.75 -18.44
CA GLY A 190 -6.68 -0.91 -18.53
C GLY A 190 -7.42 0.43 -18.55
N GLU A 191 -8.69 0.40 -18.95
CA GLU A 191 -9.55 1.59 -18.94
C GLU A 191 -10.15 1.87 -17.56
N MET A 192 -10.49 0.81 -16.81
CA MET A 192 -11.05 0.86 -15.46
C MET A 192 -10.75 -0.43 -14.70
N THR A 193 -10.89 -0.40 -13.37
CA THR A 193 -10.86 -1.59 -12.51
C THR A 193 -12.19 -2.34 -12.54
N GLN A 194 -12.19 -3.61 -12.14
CA GLN A 194 -13.42 -4.41 -12.00
C GLN A 194 -14.31 -3.85 -10.89
N TYR A 195 -13.71 -3.42 -9.79
CA TYR A 195 -14.40 -2.86 -8.64
C TYR A 195 -13.82 -1.49 -8.31
N THR A 196 -14.70 -0.53 -8.09
CA THR A 196 -14.40 0.79 -7.54
C THR A 196 -15.44 1.07 -6.47
N THR A 197 -15.01 0.99 -5.21
CA THR A 197 -15.92 1.03 -4.06
C THR A 197 -15.72 2.29 -3.26
N PHE A 198 -16.82 2.97 -2.94
CA PHE A 198 -16.84 4.13 -2.06
C PHE A 198 -17.50 3.75 -0.74
N HIS A 199 -16.71 3.76 0.34
CA HIS A 199 -17.19 3.49 1.69
C HIS A 199 -17.54 4.82 2.36
N CYS A 200 -18.82 5.03 2.64
CA CYS A 200 -19.34 6.30 3.15
C CYS A 200 -19.61 6.28 4.68
N GLY A 201 -19.47 5.14 5.34
CA GLY A 201 -19.74 4.96 6.76
C GLY A 201 -20.07 3.51 7.11
N PRO A 202 -20.43 3.21 8.37
CA PRO A 202 -20.91 1.91 8.78
C PRO A 202 -22.32 1.64 8.23
N LYS A 203 -22.79 0.39 8.31
CA LYS A 203 -24.14 0.01 7.91
C LYS A 203 -25.20 0.80 8.69
N ARG A 204 -26.30 1.08 8.02
CA ARG A 204 -27.46 1.78 8.59
C ARG A 204 -28.53 0.78 9.00
N PRO A 205 -29.47 1.16 9.88
CA PRO A 205 -30.65 0.34 10.14
C PRO A 205 -31.39 0.01 8.83
N GLY A 206 -31.53 -1.28 8.55
CA GLY A 206 -32.17 -1.79 7.31
C GLY A 206 -31.20 -2.20 6.22
N ASP A 207 -29.91 -1.88 6.30
CA ASP A 207 -28.90 -2.42 5.37
C ASP A 207 -28.71 -3.92 5.63
N ALA A 208 -28.63 -4.71 4.57
CA ALA A 208 -28.52 -6.17 4.65
C ALA A 208 -27.15 -6.62 5.16
N ASP A 209 -26.09 -5.89 4.82
CA ASP A 209 -24.70 -6.21 5.14
C ASP A 209 -23.90 -4.93 5.43
N GLY A 210 -22.60 -5.09 5.68
CA GLY A 210 -21.67 -4.01 5.98
C GLY A 210 -21.21 -4.00 7.44
N PRO A 211 -20.12 -3.29 7.73
CA PRO A 211 -19.54 -3.21 9.06
C PRO A 211 -20.43 -2.42 10.03
N GLU A 212 -20.47 -2.84 11.29
CA GLU A 212 -21.18 -2.11 12.36
C GLU A 212 -20.46 -0.82 12.72
N GLU A 213 -19.14 -0.82 12.62
CA GLU A 213 -18.29 0.35 12.86
C GLU A 213 -17.30 0.54 11.72
N MET A 214 -17.07 1.79 11.35
CA MET A 214 -16.04 2.18 10.40
C MET A 214 -15.09 3.18 11.05
N HIS A 215 -13.78 2.88 10.97
CA HIS A 215 -12.72 3.73 11.47
C HIS A 215 -11.83 4.19 10.32
N ILE A 216 -11.48 5.46 10.30
CA ILE A 216 -10.55 6.04 9.33
C ILE A 216 -9.35 6.57 10.09
N VAL A 217 -8.18 5.96 9.89
CA VAL A 217 -6.91 6.39 10.47
C VAL A 217 -6.13 7.19 9.44
N LEU A 218 -6.10 8.50 9.65
CA LEU A 218 -5.37 9.47 8.81
C LEU A 218 -3.93 9.57 9.29
N VAL A 219 -3.00 9.23 8.43
CA VAL A 219 -1.57 9.12 8.79
C VAL A 219 -0.77 10.24 8.15
N ASP A 220 -0.09 11.03 8.97
CA ASP A 220 0.88 12.03 8.50
C ASP A 220 2.23 11.39 8.14
N ASN A 221 2.89 10.80 9.07
CA ASN A 221 4.21 10.14 8.91
C ASN A 221 5.17 10.95 8.04
N GLY A 222 5.28 12.26 8.30
CA GLY A 222 6.19 13.18 7.60
C GLY A 222 5.61 13.89 6.37
N ARG A 223 4.36 13.66 6.01
CA ARG A 223 3.72 14.28 4.83
C ARG A 223 3.55 15.79 4.98
N THR A 224 3.21 16.28 6.16
CA THR A 224 3.14 17.73 6.44
C THR A 224 4.51 18.41 6.32
N ARG A 225 5.61 17.75 6.74
CA ARG A 225 6.96 18.27 6.52
C ARG A 225 7.29 18.36 5.04
N MET A 226 6.90 17.35 4.25
CA MET A 226 7.09 17.34 2.79
C MET A 226 6.32 18.47 2.11
N LEU A 227 5.16 18.88 2.65
CA LEU A 227 4.34 19.96 2.09
C LEU A 227 5.08 21.30 2.10
N ALA A 228 5.94 21.55 3.09
CA ALA A 228 6.76 22.76 3.24
C ALA A 228 8.14 22.65 2.57
N ASP A 229 8.50 21.52 1.99
CA ASP A 229 9.83 21.23 1.43
C ASP A 229 9.78 21.20 -0.13
N GLU A 230 10.97 21.24 -0.75
CA GLU A 230 11.14 21.05 -2.20
C GLU A 230 10.62 19.69 -2.70
N PHE A 231 10.42 18.71 -1.79
CA PHE A 231 9.83 17.39 -2.09
C PHE A 231 8.30 17.37 -2.13
N ARG A 232 7.62 18.51 -1.92
CA ARG A 232 6.15 18.66 -2.04
C ARG A 232 5.56 18.00 -3.28
N PRO A 233 6.17 18.03 -4.48
CA PRO A 233 5.62 17.35 -5.66
C PRO A 233 5.39 15.86 -5.48
N MET A 234 6.11 15.20 -4.55
CA MET A 234 5.95 13.77 -4.27
C MET A 234 4.59 13.42 -3.67
N LEU A 235 3.92 14.36 -2.97
CA LEU A 235 2.58 14.19 -2.41
C LEU A 235 1.50 13.92 -3.46
N ARG A 236 1.75 14.27 -4.74
CA ARG A 236 0.84 13.96 -5.85
C ARG A 236 0.82 12.49 -6.25
N CYS A 237 1.71 11.65 -5.69
CA CYS A 237 1.87 10.29 -6.12
C CYS A 237 0.62 9.43 -5.87
N ILE A 238 0.01 8.92 -6.95
CA ILE A 238 -1.16 8.03 -6.92
C ILE A 238 -0.79 6.54 -6.79
N ARG A 239 0.48 6.22 -6.62
CA ARG A 239 1.01 4.84 -6.44
C ARG A 239 0.74 3.91 -7.64
N CYS A 240 0.74 4.41 -8.88
CA CYS A 240 0.48 3.62 -10.08
C CYS A 240 1.63 2.70 -10.51
N GLY A 241 2.86 2.87 -9.99
CA GLY A 241 4.01 2.02 -10.34
C GLY A 241 4.66 2.30 -11.69
N ALA A 242 4.13 3.17 -12.56
CA ALA A 242 4.66 3.41 -13.90
C ALA A 242 6.15 3.78 -13.92
N CYS A 243 6.59 4.61 -12.97
CA CYS A 243 8.00 5.00 -12.86
C CYS A 243 8.94 3.81 -12.61
N MET A 244 8.48 2.79 -11.88
CA MET A 244 9.26 1.56 -11.62
C MET A 244 9.35 0.69 -12.86
N ASN A 245 8.23 0.48 -13.56
CA ASN A 245 8.16 -0.33 -14.77
C ASN A 245 9.07 0.20 -15.89
N HIS A 246 9.35 1.49 -15.90
CA HIS A 246 10.21 2.16 -16.89
C HIS A 246 11.62 2.48 -16.36
N CYS A 247 11.96 2.08 -15.12
CA CYS A 247 13.26 2.33 -14.53
C CYS A 247 14.27 1.24 -14.93
N VAL A 248 15.36 1.64 -15.59
CA VAL A 248 16.42 0.70 -15.99
C VAL A 248 17.12 0.08 -14.79
N VAL A 249 17.29 0.82 -13.70
CA VAL A 249 17.92 0.31 -12.46
C VAL A 249 16.99 -0.71 -11.80
N TYR A 250 15.73 -0.35 -11.53
CA TYR A 250 14.76 -1.25 -10.92
C TYR A 250 14.59 -2.56 -11.69
N ARG A 251 14.58 -2.50 -13.02
CA ARG A 251 14.46 -3.71 -13.86
C ARG A 251 15.67 -4.65 -13.76
N GLN A 252 16.82 -4.15 -13.36
CA GLN A 252 18.04 -4.96 -13.22
C GLN A 252 18.18 -5.56 -11.81
N ILE A 253 17.91 -4.77 -10.77
CA ILE A 253 18.20 -5.17 -9.38
C ILE A 253 16.96 -5.64 -8.61
N GLY A 254 15.74 -5.41 -9.13
CA GLY A 254 14.50 -5.73 -8.46
C GLY A 254 14.15 -4.81 -7.29
N GLY A 255 12.98 -5.05 -6.68
CA GLY A 255 12.47 -4.20 -5.60
C GLY A 255 13.18 -4.38 -4.27
N HIS A 256 13.50 -5.61 -3.90
CA HIS A 256 14.12 -5.92 -2.61
C HIS A 256 15.48 -5.24 -2.40
N ALA A 257 16.23 -5.00 -3.48
CA ALA A 257 17.52 -4.31 -3.41
C ALA A 257 17.44 -2.85 -2.93
N TYR A 258 16.23 -2.25 -2.92
CA TYR A 258 16.01 -0.91 -2.36
C TYR A 258 15.87 -0.89 -0.84
N GLY A 259 15.66 -2.03 -0.20
CA GLY A 259 15.67 -2.20 1.26
C GLY A 259 14.46 -1.64 2.02
N GLY A 260 13.67 -0.75 1.43
CA GLY A 260 12.51 -0.13 2.08
C GLY A 260 11.17 -0.58 1.48
N THR A 261 10.08 -0.07 2.03
CA THR A 261 8.71 -0.37 1.59
C THR A 261 8.44 0.05 0.14
N TYR A 262 9.05 1.14 -0.30
CA TYR A 262 8.84 1.72 -1.62
C TYR A 262 10.08 1.58 -2.50
N PRO A 263 10.09 0.66 -3.48
CA PRO A 263 11.20 0.54 -4.40
C PRO A 263 11.13 1.51 -5.59
N GLY A 264 12.18 1.53 -6.40
CA GLY A 264 12.25 2.29 -7.63
C GLY A 264 12.35 3.80 -7.47
N PRO A 265 12.14 4.58 -8.54
CA PRO A 265 12.37 6.03 -8.50
C PRO A 265 11.54 6.78 -7.48
N MET A 266 10.25 6.41 -7.31
CA MET A 266 9.38 7.06 -6.32
C MET A 266 9.82 6.73 -4.89
N GLY A 267 10.26 5.49 -4.63
CA GLY A 267 10.77 5.07 -3.33
C GLY A 267 12.09 5.76 -2.99
N ALA A 268 13.01 5.86 -3.96
CA ALA A 268 14.27 6.56 -3.77
C ALA A 268 14.11 8.06 -3.44
N VAL A 269 12.94 8.67 -3.78
CA VAL A 269 12.59 10.01 -3.33
C VAL A 269 11.89 9.99 -1.98
N LEU A 270 10.95 9.06 -1.74
CA LEU A 270 10.07 9.06 -0.58
C LEU A 270 10.75 8.50 0.69
N THR A 271 11.52 7.43 0.56
CA THR A 271 12.18 6.77 1.70
C THR A 271 13.06 7.72 2.52
N PRO A 272 13.88 8.62 1.92
CA PRO A 272 14.63 9.60 2.70
C PRO A 272 13.75 10.59 3.51
N VAL A 273 12.50 10.81 3.10
CA VAL A 273 11.57 11.63 3.90
C VAL A 273 11.04 10.84 5.10
N LEU A 274 10.75 9.57 4.92
CA LEU A 274 10.14 8.70 5.94
C LEU A 274 11.18 8.25 6.99
N GLU A 275 12.33 7.79 6.53
CA GLU A 275 13.35 7.13 7.36
C GLU A 275 14.56 8.01 7.67
N GLY A 276 14.67 9.16 6.99
CA GLY A 276 15.82 10.05 7.08
C GLY A 276 16.86 9.79 5.99
N LEU A 277 17.53 10.87 5.55
CA LEU A 277 18.50 10.81 4.47
C LEU A 277 19.76 10.00 4.84
N ALA A 278 20.19 10.06 6.08
CA ALA A 278 21.40 9.36 6.53
C ALA A 278 21.29 7.83 6.39
N GLN A 279 20.12 7.27 6.74
CA GLN A 279 19.82 5.83 6.66
C GLN A 279 19.63 5.35 5.21
N SER A 280 19.11 6.20 4.34
CA SER A 280 18.72 5.90 2.97
C SER A 280 19.55 6.63 1.91
N ARG A 281 20.76 7.10 2.29
CA ARG A 281 21.62 7.95 1.45
C ARG A 281 21.97 7.38 0.08
N ASP A 282 22.05 6.05 -0.03
CA ASP A 282 22.42 5.37 -1.29
C ASP A 282 21.26 5.33 -2.29
N LEU A 283 20.01 5.43 -1.84
CA LEU A 283 18.83 5.33 -2.71
C LEU A 283 18.77 6.41 -3.79
N PRO A 284 19.03 7.69 -3.53
CA PRO A 284 19.07 8.71 -4.58
C PRO A 284 20.15 8.45 -5.64
N HIS A 285 21.19 7.66 -5.32
CA HIS A 285 22.27 7.30 -6.24
C HIS A 285 21.93 6.05 -7.08
N ALA A 286 20.94 5.24 -6.70
CA ALA A 286 20.43 4.12 -7.51
C ALA A 286 19.64 4.62 -8.73
N CYS A 287 20.23 5.53 -9.52
CA CYS A 287 19.58 6.20 -10.64
C CYS A 287 20.59 6.65 -11.70
N THR A 288 20.33 6.30 -12.97
CA THR A 288 21.13 6.72 -14.13
C THR A 288 20.78 8.13 -14.62
N MET A 289 19.79 8.80 -14.04
CA MET A 289 19.31 10.14 -14.43
C MET A 289 18.77 10.23 -15.87
N ASN A 290 18.32 9.11 -16.47
CA ASN A 290 17.81 9.09 -17.85
C ASN A 290 16.46 9.83 -18.05
N GLY A 291 15.75 10.17 -16.98
CA GLY A 291 14.53 10.99 -17.03
C GLY A 291 13.23 10.23 -17.30
N ARG A 292 13.27 8.98 -17.76
CA ARG A 292 12.07 8.25 -18.19
C ARG A 292 10.97 8.16 -17.14
N CYS A 293 11.33 8.08 -15.84
CA CYS A 293 10.39 8.05 -14.74
C CYS A 293 9.52 9.32 -14.60
N ALA A 294 10.04 10.48 -15.00
CA ALA A 294 9.25 11.73 -15.02
C ALA A 294 8.34 11.79 -16.25
N GLU A 295 8.81 11.35 -17.41
CA GLU A 295 8.04 11.34 -18.66
C GLU A 295 6.77 10.47 -18.56
N VAL A 296 6.88 9.30 -17.89
CA VAL A 296 5.74 8.36 -17.73
C VAL A 296 4.86 8.66 -16.53
N CYS A 297 5.20 9.65 -15.71
CA CYS A 297 4.44 9.97 -14.51
C CYS A 297 3.12 10.68 -14.86
N PRO A 298 1.94 10.05 -14.62
CA PRO A 298 0.66 10.62 -15.02
C PRO A 298 0.25 11.87 -14.21
N VAL A 299 0.96 12.13 -13.10
CA VAL A 299 0.75 13.29 -12.23
C VAL A 299 1.98 14.21 -12.21
N GLU A 300 2.84 14.08 -13.19
CA GLU A 300 3.97 14.99 -13.49
C GLU A 300 4.89 15.26 -12.30
N ILE A 301 5.31 14.20 -11.57
CA ILE A 301 6.31 14.34 -10.51
C ILE A 301 7.70 14.41 -11.15
N PRO A 302 8.49 15.48 -10.89
CA PRO A 302 9.82 15.64 -11.47
C PRO A 302 10.86 14.78 -10.73
N LEU A 303 10.68 13.44 -10.75
CA LEU A 303 11.49 12.49 -9.98
C LEU A 303 13.00 12.68 -10.12
N PRO A 304 13.58 12.88 -11.34
CA PRO A 304 15.02 13.10 -11.48
C PRO A 304 15.51 14.38 -10.77
N THR A 305 14.69 15.45 -10.80
CA THR A 305 15.00 16.70 -10.10
C THR A 305 15.04 16.48 -8.59
N LEU A 306 14.04 15.76 -8.05
CA LEU A 306 13.98 15.44 -6.61
C LEU A 306 15.13 14.51 -6.17
N LEU A 307 15.50 13.52 -7.00
CA LEU A 307 16.68 12.69 -6.74
C LEU A 307 17.98 13.51 -6.72
N ARG A 308 18.11 14.49 -7.62
CA ARG A 308 19.25 15.40 -7.62
C ARG A 308 19.26 16.29 -6.38
N ALA A 309 18.11 16.77 -5.93
CA ALA A 309 17.99 17.53 -4.70
C ALA A 309 18.48 16.73 -3.48
N TRP A 310 18.10 15.45 -3.38
CA TRP A 310 18.62 14.56 -2.33
C TRP A 310 20.15 14.39 -2.40
N ARG A 311 20.71 14.16 -3.59
CA ARG A 311 22.18 14.06 -3.77
C ARG A 311 22.87 15.34 -3.33
N THR A 312 22.32 16.51 -3.67
CA THR A 312 22.86 17.81 -3.24
C THR A 312 22.78 17.97 -1.73
N ARG A 313 21.68 17.55 -1.10
CA ARG A 313 21.50 17.60 0.35
C ARG A 313 22.46 16.64 1.06
N SER A 314 22.60 15.39 0.59
CA SER A 314 23.56 14.40 1.08
C SER A 314 25.00 14.96 1.06
N TRP A 315 25.39 15.61 -0.04
CA TRP A 315 26.70 16.26 -0.15
C TRP A 315 26.88 17.39 0.87
N ARG A 316 25.91 18.28 1.01
CA ARG A 316 25.93 19.39 1.98
C ARG A 316 26.03 18.90 3.42
N GLU A 317 25.30 17.86 3.77
CA GLU A 317 25.27 17.24 5.09
C GLU A 317 26.47 16.29 5.32
N ARG A 318 27.35 16.15 4.34
CA ARG A 318 28.56 15.31 4.40
C ARG A 318 28.28 13.83 4.69
N LEU A 319 27.19 13.30 4.17
CA LEU A 319 26.81 11.88 4.33
C LEU A 319 27.57 10.95 3.39
N GLU A 320 28.22 11.49 2.34
CA GLU A 320 29.02 10.71 1.40
C GLU A 320 30.29 10.18 2.05
N PRO A 321 30.77 8.98 1.67
CA PRO A 321 32.06 8.46 2.10
C PRO A 321 33.21 9.45 1.82
N GLY A 322 34.18 9.51 2.72
CA GLY A 322 35.33 10.43 2.59
C GLY A 322 36.11 10.29 1.27
N SER A 323 36.23 9.06 0.76
CA SER A 323 36.85 8.75 -0.54
C SER A 323 36.12 9.40 -1.73
N VAL A 324 34.79 9.46 -1.69
CA VAL A 324 33.97 10.10 -2.75
C VAL A 324 34.07 11.62 -2.67
N ARG A 325 34.27 12.17 -1.46
CA ARG A 325 34.38 13.61 -1.23
C ARG A 325 35.77 14.18 -1.55
N ALA A 326 36.78 13.33 -1.59
CA ALA A 326 38.15 13.71 -1.90
C ALA A 326 38.48 13.65 -3.40
N ALA A 327 37.61 13.04 -4.21
CA ALA A 327 37.70 12.98 -5.67
C ALA A 327 36.92 14.13 -6.32
#